data_016aced0c25f46f4654fd34bea648370
#
_entry.id   016aced0c25f46f4654fd34bea648370
#
_cell.length_a   1.000
_cell.length_b   1.000
_cell.length_c   1.000
_cell.angle_alpha   90.00
_cell.angle_beta   90.00
_cell.angle_gamma   90.00
#
_symmetry.space_group_name_H-M   'P 1'
#
loop_
_entity.id
_entity.type
_entity.pdbx_description
1 polymer ?
#
loop_
_entity_poly.entity_id
_entity_poly.type
_entity_poly.pdbx_seq_one_letter_code
_entity_poly.pdbx_strand_id
1 'polypeptide(L)'
;VYGYAAPKENNGHLRTKGFELTIGWNDRFNLAGKPFSYGISASLADSKSKLVEFKGNETKVLGSAYEGMEWGEIWGFRIKGIYQSDQEAIDRGVDQSFLGSRFTDKAGDLIFDDVDDSKKIANGKGTLDNHGDLVKIGNSMPRYHYGISANASWNGIDFSVFFQGIGRQHIYPHQNNFAFWGPFSRVFSSFIPSDLPSKLWSESNPNAYFPRPVAGIARDGMVLTKVNDRYLQN
;
A
#
# COMPACT_ATOMS: atom_id res chain seq x y z
N VAL A 1 24.08 33.05 -11.87
CA VAL A 1 24.24 31.99 -10.85
C VAL A 1 24.51 32.72 -9.54
N TYR A 2 23.52 32.77 -8.66
CA TYR A 2 23.69 33.30 -7.31
C TYR A 2 24.51 32.26 -6.52
N GLY A 3 25.69 32.56 -6.05
CA GLY A 3 26.56 31.65 -5.30
C GLY A 3 26.04 31.22 -3.92
N TYR A 4 24.75 31.36 -3.66
CA TYR A 4 24.06 31.00 -2.41
C TYR A 4 22.92 30.05 -2.65
N ALA A 5 22.55 29.29 -1.62
CA ALA A 5 21.36 28.46 -1.64
C ALA A 5 20.10 29.32 -1.89
N ALA A 6 19.18 28.83 -2.68
CA ALA A 6 17.93 29.53 -2.92
C ALA A 6 17.18 29.82 -1.62
N PRO A 7 16.58 31.01 -1.44
CA PRO A 7 15.81 31.34 -0.26
C PRO A 7 14.63 30.38 -0.12
N LYS A 8 14.30 30.01 1.11
CA LYS A 8 13.11 29.20 1.40
C LYS A 8 11.88 30.11 1.39
N GLU A 9 10.88 29.70 0.63
CA GLU A 9 9.59 30.38 0.56
C GLU A 9 8.48 29.48 1.10
N ASN A 10 7.39 30.08 1.59
CA ASN A 10 6.19 29.36 1.96
C ASN A 10 5.41 29.00 0.68
N ASN A 11 5.50 27.77 0.24
CA ASN A 11 5.03 27.33 -1.08
C ASN A 11 3.79 26.40 -1.03
N GLY A 12 3.26 26.10 0.15
CA GLY A 12 2.13 25.20 0.27
C GLY A 12 1.32 25.34 1.55
N HIS A 13 0.04 24.97 1.47
CA HIS A 13 -0.88 24.94 2.58
C HIS A 13 -1.47 23.53 2.74
N LEU A 14 -1.16 22.88 3.88
CA LEU A 14 -1.69 21.59 4.25
C LEU A 14 -2.84 21.78 5.25
N ARG A 15 -3.98 21.17 4.98
CA ARG A 15 -5.14 21.17 5.89
C ARG A 15 -5.38 19.76 6.40
N THR A 16 -5.38 19.62 7.73
CA THR A 16 -5.72 18.37 8.42
C THR A 16 -7.08 18.47 9.06
N LYS A 17 -7.92 17.45 8.89
CA LYS A 17 -9.21 17.29 9.57
C LYS A 17 -9.24 15.90 10.18
N GLY A 18 -9.78 15.82 11.40
CA GLY A 18 -9.87 14.55 12.13
C GLY A 18 -10.85 14.60 13.27
N PHE A 19 -10.95 13.51 13.99
CA PHE A 19 -11.68 13.37 15.22
C PHE A 19 -10.91 12.50 16.21
N GLU A 20 -11.19 12.70 17.47
CA GLU A 20 -10.73 11.86 18.57
C GLU A 20 -11.93 11.54 19.45
N LEU A 21 -12.06 10.29 19.85
CA LEU A 21 -13.11 9.79 20.73
C LEU A 21 -12.45 8.97 21.82
N THR A 22 -12.82 9.22 23.08
CA THR A 22 -12.43 8.39 24.22
C THR A 22 -13.67 8.08 25.05
N ILE A 23 -13.86 6.81 25.35
CA ILE A 23 -14.94 6.32 26.21
C ILE A 23 -14.31 5.55 27.35
N GLY A 24 -14.74 5.81 28.56
CA GLY A 24 -14.26 5.09 29.76
C GLY A 24 -15.41 4.73 30.68
N TRP A 25 -15.24 3.60 31.34
CA TRP A 25 -16.13 3.12 32.37
C TRP A 25 -15.34 2.61 33.54
N ASN A 26 -15.72 3.00 34.75
CA ASN A 26 -15.15 2.49 36.01
C ASN A 26 -16.27 2.12 36.96
N ASP A 27 -16.13 1.04 37.67
CA ASP A 27 -17.09 0.62 38.66
C ASP A 27 -16.45 -0.14 39.82
N ARG A 28 -17.16 -0.26 40.92
CA ARG A 28 -16.71 -0.96 42.13
C ARG A 28 -17.87 -1.63 42.82
N PHE A 29 -17.69 -2.90 43.18
CA PHE A 29 -18.65 -3.69 43.91
C PHE A 29 -17.96 -4.68 44.86
N ASN A 30 -18.71 -5.37 45.72
CA ASN A 30 -18.15 -6.44 46.57
C ASN A 30 -18.25 -7.79 45.86
N LEU A 31 -17.10 -8.43 45.65
CA LEU A 31 -16.98 -9.77 45.12
C LEU A 31 -16.46 -10.70 46.22
N ALA A 32 -17.23 -11.74 46.57
CA ALA A 32 -16.91 -12.69 47.66
C ALA A 32 -16.52 -12.01 48.98
N GLY A 33 -17.25 -10.93 49.35
CA GLY A 33 -17.01 -10.19 50.59
C GLY A 33 -15.81 -9.24 50.58
N LYS A 34 -15.13 -9.06 49.45
CA LYS A 34 -13.97 -8.16 49.25
C LYS A 34 -14.27 -7.11 48.16
N PRO A 35 -13.77 -5.88 48.33
CA PRO A 35 -13.91 -4.87 47.31
C PRO A 35 -13.27 -5.31 45.97
N PHE A 36 -14.01 -5.26 44.89
CA PHE A 36 -13.55 -5.41 43.53
C PHE A 36 -13.75 -4.09 42.80
N SER A 37 -12.73 -3.60 42.10
CA SER A 37 -12.81 -2.43 41.22
C SER A 37 -12.29 -2.77 39.86
N TYR A 38 -12.90 -2.21 38.84
CA TYR A 38 -12.43 -2.36 37.47
C TYR A 38 -12.64 -1.08 36.67
N GLY A 39 -11.84 -0.95 35.63
CA GLY A 39 -11.95 0.12 34.66
C GLY A 39 -11.66 -0.39 33.26
N ILE A 40 -12.41 0.13 32.28
CA ILE A 40 -12.18 -0.09 30.85
C ILE A 40 -12.21 1.27 30.18
N SER A 41 -11.25 1.53 29.31
CA SER A 41 -11.30 2.69 28.41
C SER A 41 -10.93 2.27 27.00
N ALA A 42 -11.58 2.94 26.03
CA ALA A 42 -11.29 2.78 24.63
C ALA A 42 -11.13 4.16 23.97
N SER A 43 -10.14 4.30 23.10
CA SER A 43 -9.90 5.49 22.30
C SER A 43 -9.87 5.15 20.82
N LEU A 44 -10.36 6.06 20.01
CA LEU A 44 -10.30 5.99 18.55
C LEU A 44 -10.02 7.40 18.01
N ALA A 45 -8.97 7.51 17.21
CA ALA A 45 -8.63 8.76 16.53
C ALA A 45 -8.40 8.50 15.04
N ASP A 46 -8.78 9.47 14.21
CA ASP A 46 -8.52 9.44 12.78
C ASP A 46 -8.35 10.83 12.22
N SER A 47 -7.45 10.99 11.23
CA SER A 47 -7.25 12.26 10.56
C SER A 47 -6.86 12.09 9.10
N LYS A 48 -7.21 13.11 8.29
CA LYS A 48 -6.80 13.23 6.89
C LYS A 48 -6.17 14.57 6.65
N SER A 49 -5.03 14.57 5.98
CA SER A 49 -4.32 15.77 5.55
C SER A 49 -4.45 15.92 4.04
N LYS A 50 -4.84 17.10 3.59
CA LYS A 50 -4.95 17.45 2.18
C LYS A 50 -4.12 18.68 1.88
N LEU A 51 -3.35 18.63 0.81
CA LEU A 51 -2.61 19.78 0.30
C LEU A 51 -3.60 20.68 -0.47
N VAL A 52 -3.97 21.80 0.14
CA VAL A 52 -5.01 22.70 -0.41
C VAL A 52 -4.47 23.75 -1.35
N GLU A 53 -3.19 24.09 -1.19
CA GLU A 53 -2.46 25.00 -2.08
C GLU A 53 -1.03 24.46 -2.23
N PHE A 54 -0.51 24.44 -3.45
CA PHE A 54 0.86 24.08 -3.73
C PHE A 54 1.30 24.59 -5.11
N LYS A 55 2.29 25.46 -5.14
CA LYS A 55 2.80 26.08 -6.35
C LYS A 55 3.96 25.30 -7.01
N GLY A 56 4.51 24.32 -6.31
CA GLY A 56 5.70 23.59 -6.76
C GLY A 56 5.44 22.53 -7.83
N ASN A 57 4.16 22.28 -8.20
CA ASN A 57 3.79 21.26 -9.18
C ASN A 57 2.47 21.65 -9.89
N GLU A 58 2.56 22.62 -10.77
CA GLU A 58 1.41 23.16 -11.51
C GLU A 58 0.76 22.12 -12.44
N THR A 59 1.57 21.24 -13.02
CA THR A 59 1.10 20.16 -13.91
C THR A 59 0.53 18.97 -13.15
N LYS A 60 0.57 18.98 -11.81
CA LYS A 60 0.06 17.92 -10.94
C LYS A 60 0.63 16.54 -11.27
N VAL A 61 1.96 16.45 -11.43
CA VAL A 61 2.66 15.18 -11.63
C VAL A 61 2.48 14.29 -10.40
N LEU A 62 2.04 13.05 -10.60
CA LEU A 62 1.64 12.11 -9.53
C LEU A 62 2.82 11.59 -8.67
N GLY A 63 4.05 11.67 -9.16
CA GLY A 63 5.25 11.31 -8.41
C GLY A 63 5.71 12.36 -7.39
N SER A 64 5.03 13.51 -7.30
CA SER A 64 5.35 14.64 -6.43
C SER A 64 4.11 15.16 -5.74
N ALA A 65 4.29 15.97 -4.69
CA ALA A 65 3.18 16.67 -4.06
C ALA A 65 2.48 17.59 -5.08
N TYR A 66 1.15 17.65 -5.07
CA TYR A 66 0.35 18.52 -5.93
C TYR A 66 -0.88 19.06 -5.19
N GLU A 67 -1.40 20.17 -5.66
CA GLU A 67 -2.61 20.76 -5.10
C GLU A 67 -3.82 19.83 -5.23
N GLY A 68 -4.48 19.59 -4.11
CA GLY A 68 -5.61 18.66 -4.02
C GLY A 68 -5.24 17.24 -3.57
N MET A 69 -3.94 16.93 -3.48
CA MET A 69 -3.44 15.63 -3.02
C MET A 69 -3.88 15.32 -1.59
N GLU A 70 -4.38 14.12 -1.35
CA GLU A 70 -4.45 13.56 0.01
C GLU A 70 -3.06 13.08 0.40
N TRP A 71 -2.52 13.59 1.51
CA TRP A 71 -1.15 13.27 1.92
C TRP A 71 -1.00 11.78 2.14
N GLY A 72 0.04 11.20 1.54
CA GLY A 72 0.32 9.77 1.62
C GLY A 72 -0.41 8.91 0.58
N GLU A 73 -1.18 9.46 -0.36
CA GLU A 73 -1.84 8.67 -1.42
C GLU A 73 -0.80 7.91 -2.25
N ILE A 74 -1.16 6.68 -2.60
CA ILE A 74 -0.34 5.78 -3.41
C ILE A 74 -1.06 5.55 -4.74
N TRP A 75 -0.40 5.94 -5.83
CA TRP A 75 -0.84 5.67 -7.19
C TRP A 75 -0.16 4.42 -7.72
N GLY A 76 -0.91 3.61 -8.43
CA GLY A 76 -0.40 2.37 -9.00
C GLY A 76 -1.41 1.76 -9.96
N PHE A 77 -1.04 0.64 -10.53
CA PHE A 77 -1.89 -0.12 -11.43
C PHE A 77 -2.79 -1.08 -10.65
N ARG A 78 -3.94 -1.39 -11.23
CA ARG A 78 -4.81 -2.45 -10.74
C ARG A 78 -4.48 -3.75 -11.45
N ILE A 79 -4.44 -4.87 -10.72
CA ILE A 79 -4.19 -6.20 -11.26
C ILE A 79 -5.49 -7.00 -11.28
N LYS A 80 -5.90 -7.47 -12.45
CA LYS A 80 -7.08 -8.34 -12.62
C LYS A 80 -6.80 -9.80 -12.27
N GLY A 81 -5.55 -10.25 -12.43
CA GLY A 81 -5.19 -11.63 -12.20
C GLY A 81 -3.84 -12.01 -12.81
N ILE A 82 -3.73 -13.29 -13.13
CA ILE A 82 -2.59 -13.88 -13.82
C ILE A 82 -3.13 -14.65 -15.02
N TYR A 83 -2.54 -14.49 -16.19
CA TYR A 83 -2.91 -15.26 -17.39
C TYR A 83 -2.74 -16.76 -17.14
N GLN A 84 -3.77 -17.53 -17.47
CA GLN A 84 -3.76 -18.98 -17.30
C GLN A 84 -3.27 -19.71 -18.55
N SER A 85 -3.31 -19.06 -19.70
CA SER A 85 -2.80 -19.59 -20.96
C SER A 85 -2.23 -18.49 -21.86
N ASP A 86 -1.38 -18.86 -22.80
CA ASP A 86 -0.87 -17.93 -23.82
C ASP A 86 -2.03 -17.45 -24.72
N GLN A 87 -3.04 -18.29 -24.96
CA GLN A 87 -4.20 -17.94 -25.75
C GLN A 87 -5.04 -16.84 -25.07
N GLU A 88 -5.22 -16.90 -23.75
CA GLU A 88 -5.91 -15.85 -22.99
C GLU A 88 -5.24 -14.47 -23.16
N ALA A 89 -3.90 -14.43 -23.18
CA ALA A 89 -3.17 -13.21 -23.42
C ALA A 89 -3.38 -12.66 -24.84
N ILE A 90 -3.41 -13.53 -25.83
CA ILE A 90 -3.68 -13.18 -27.23
C ILE A 90 -5.11 -12.65 -27.38
N ASP A 91 -6.10 -13.38 -26.85
CA ASP A 91 -7.52 -13.07 -27.00
C ASP A 91 -7.89 -11.75 -26.32
N ARG A 92 -7.21 -11.42 -25.23
CA ARG A 92 -7.41 -10.15 -24.54
C ARG A 92 -7.00 -8.94 -25.40
N GLY A 93 -5.95 -9.07 -26.21
CA GLY A 93 -5.52 -8.07 -27.18
C GLY A 93 -5.16 -6.71 -26.58
N VAL A 94 -4.64 -6.66 -25.34
CA VAL A 94 -4.21 -5.44 -24.67
C VAL A 94 -2.67 -5.37 -24.68
N ASP A 95 -2.14 -4.26 -25.14
CA ASP A 95 -0.70 -4.00 -25.21
C ASP A 95 -0.14 -3.66 -23.82
N GLN A 96 0.67 -4.55 -23.25
CA GLN A 96 1.43 -4.35 -22.00
C GLN A 96 2.93 -4.05 -22.27
N SER A 97 3.29 -3.57 -23.46
CA SER A 97 4.67 -3.28 -23.85
C SER A 97 5.36 -2.21 -23.00
N PHE A 98 4.60 -1.45 -22.19
CA PHE A 98 5.14 -0.52 -21.18
C PHE A 98 6.01 -1.23 -20.14
N LEU A 99 5.89 -2.56 -19.99
CA LEU A 99 6.73 -3.40 -19.14
C LEU A 99 8.11 -3.64 -19.75
N GLY A 100 8.30 -3.37 -21.03
CA GLY A 100 9.55 -3.49 -21.77
C GLY A 100 9.33 -3.87 -23.24
N SER A 101 10.11 -3.33 -24.15
CA SER A 101 9.93 -3.47 -25.61
C SER A 101 10.03 -4.91 -26.14
N ARG A 102 10.57 -5.84 -25.34
CA ARG A 102 10.67 -7.29 -25.68
C ARG A 102 9.65 -8.12 -24.90
N PHE A 103 8.73 -7.46 -24.21
CA PHE A 103 7.75 -8.15 -23.42
C PHE A 103 6.65 -8.73 -24.31
N THR A 104 6.36 -10.00 -24.13
CA THR A 104 5.20 -10.70 -24.73
C THR A 104 4.47 -11.38 -23.59
N ASP A 105 3.18 -11.06 -23.43
CA ASP A 105 2.33 -11.68 -22.42
C ASP A 105 2.20 -13.18 -22.66
N LYS A 106 2.29 -13.94 -21.58
CA LYS A 106 2.17 -15.40 -21.57
C LYS A 106 1.48 -15.88 -20.30
N ALA A 107 1.11 -17.16 -20.30
CA ALA A 107 0.65 -17.84 -19.11
C ALA A 107 1.60 -17.58 -17.92
N GLY A 108 1.03 -17.22 -16.80
CA GLY A 108 1.75 -16.87 -15.56
C GLY A 108 2.17 -15.40 -15.43
N ASP A 109 1.92 -14.55 -16.41
CA ASP A 109 2.18 -13.12 -16.32
C ASP A 109 0.99 -12.36 -15.71
N LEU A 110 1.25 -11.21 -15.08
CA LEU A 110 0.20 -10.37 -14.50
C LEU A 110 -0.69 -9.74 -15.58
N ILE A 111 -1.99 -9.68 -15.29
CA ILE A 111 -2.98 -8.99 -16.09
C ILE A 111 -3.20 -7.60 -15.49
N PHE A 112 -2.65 -6.56 -16.11
CA PHE A 112 -2.91 -5.19 -15.71
C PHE A 112 -4.28 -4.74 -16.22
N ASP A 113 -5.00 -3.98 -15.40
CA ASP A 113 -6.31 -3.43 -15.77
C ASP A 113 -6.15 -2.26 -16.75
N ASP A 114 -6.78 -2.38 -17.91
CA ASP A 114 -6.92 -1.30 -18.89
C ASP A 114 -8.14 -0.48 -18.44
N VAL A 115 -7.86 0.59 -17.70
CA VAL A 115 -8.88 1.37 -16.99
C VAL A 115 -9.63 2.30 -17.95
N ASP A 116 -8.97 2.76 -18.99
CA ASP A 116 -9.50 3.69 -19.98
C ASP A 116 -9.98 3.01 -21.28
N ASP A 117 -9.94 1.66 -21.35
CA ASP A 117 -10.32 0.82 -22.49
C ASP A 117 -9.54 1.15 -23.78
N SER A 118 -8.32 1.70 -23.65
CA SER A 118 -7.47 2.09 -24.79
C SER A 118 -6.82 0.92 -25.49
N LYS A 119 -6.95 -0.31 -24.95
CA LYS A 119 -6.24 -1.53 -25.37
C LYS A 119 -4.72 -1.43 -25.20
N LYS A 120 -4.26 -0.51 -24.36
CA LYS A 120 -2.85 -0.32 -24.06
C LYS A 120 -2.64 0.13 -22.63
N ILE A 121 -1.88 -0.61 -21.85
CA ILE A 121 -1.54 -0.20 -20.49
C ILE A 121 -0.48 0.91 -20.54
N ALA A 122 -0.80 2.04 -19.93
CA ALA A 122 0.07 3.20 -19.89
C ALA A 122 -0.16 4.04 -18.62
N ASN A 123 0.83 4.85 -18.26
CA ASN A 123 0.71 5.84 -17.19
C ASN A 123 0.35 7.26 -17.73
N GLY A 124 -0.04 7.36 -18.97
CA GLY A 124 -0.35 8.62 -19.63
C GLY A 124 0.83 9.59 -19.58
N LYS A 125 0.57 10.84 -19.21
CA LYS A 125 1.59 11.85 -18.90
C LYS A 125 2.07 11.75 -17.43
N GLY A 126 1.49 10.86 -16.63
CA GLY A 126 1.77 10.75 -15.20
C GLY A 126 1.28 11.97 -14.40
N THR A 127 0.26 12.67 -14.89
CA THR A 127 -0.36 13.83 -14.24
C THR A 127 -1.78 13.49 -13.77
N LEU A 128 -2.33 14.30 -12.89
CA LEU A 128 -3.66 14.04 -12.31
C LEU A 128 -4.78 14.02 -13.39
N ASP A 129 -4.66 14.82 -14.42
CA ASP A 129 -5.61 14.91 -15.53
C ASP A 129 -5.32 13.94 -16.69
N ASN A 130 -4.13 13.35 -16.71
CA ASN A 130 -3.72 12.35 -17.70
C ASN A 130 -2.83 11.30 -17.05
N HIS A 131 -3.47 10.42 -16.28
CA HIS A 131 -2.80 9.37 -15.51
C HIS A 131 -2.83 7.99 -16.20
N GLY A 132 -3.48 7.87 -17.37
CA GLY A 132 -3.64 6.57 -18.04
C GLY A 132 -4.34 5.57 -17.12
N ASP A 133 -3.77 4.37 -17.00
CA ASP A 133 -4.30 3.29 -16.17
C ASP A 133 -3.90 3.36 -14.69
N LEU A 134 -3.17 4.40 -14.28
CA LEU A 134 -2.87 4.60 -12.87
C LEU A 134 -4.13 4.97 -12.09
N VAL A 135 -4.32 4.35 -10.94
CA VAL A 135 -5.41 4.65 -10.00
C VAL A 135 -4.87 4.81 -8.59
N LYS A 136 -5.63 5.43 -7.70
CA LYS A 136 -5.29 5.46 -6.28
C LYS A 136 -5.55 4.07 -5.69
N ILE A 137 -4.49 3.36 -5.35
CA ILE A 137 -4.56 2.00 -4.80
C ILE A 137 -4.49 1.98 -3.27
N GLY A 138 -4.01 3.05 -2.64
CA GLY A 138 -3.89 3.09 -1.20
C GLY A 138 -3.46 4.44 -0.64
N ASN A 139 -3.18 4.45 0.66
CA ASN A 139 -2.62 5.59 1.36
C ASN A 139 -1.66 5.11 2.44
N SER A 140 -0.46 5.69 2.50
CA SER A 140 0.60 5.33 3.43
C SER A 140 0.45 5.97 4.82
N MET A 141 -0.47 6.94 4.97
CA MET A 141 -0.72 7.54 6.28
C MET A 141 -1.54 6.58 7.14
N PRO A 142 -1.15 6.39 8.40
CA PRO A 142 -1.89 5.53 9.31
C PRO A 142 -3.28 6.13 9.62
N ARG A 143 -4.29 5.27 9.64
CA ARG A 143 -5.69 5.61 9.86
C ARG A 143 -6.27 4.77 10.97
N TYR A 144 -7.22 5.35 11.71
CA TYR A 144 -7.94 4.67 12.78
C TYR A 144 -6.99 4.16 13.87
N HIS A 145 -6.29 5.10 14.51
CA HIS A 145 -5.51 4.79 15.72
C HIS A 145 -6.47 4.42 16.83
N TYR A 146 -6.28 3.27 17.44
CA TYR A 146 -7.12 2.84 18.55
C TYR A 146 -6.29 2.35 19.72
N GLY A 147 -6.82 2.52 20.90
CA GLY A 147 -6.30 2.00 22.14
C GLY A 147 -7.42 1.47 23.01
N ILE A 148 -7.17 0.36 23.69
CA ILE A 148 -8.08 -0.21 24.66
C ILE A 148 -7.26 -0.54 25.92
N SER A 149 -7.67 -0.03 27.06
CA SER A 149 -7.09 -0.42 28.34
C SER A 149 -8.14 -1.00 29.28
N ALA A 150 -7.76 -2.00 30.04
CA ALA A 150 -8.57 -2.53 31.10
C ALA A 150 -7.70 -2.73 32.35
N ASN A 151 -8.27 -2.46 33.50
CA ASN A 151 -7.66 -2.70 34.79
C ASN A 151 -8.68 -3.32 35.75
N ALA A 152 -8.20 -4.09 36.71
CA ALA A 152 -9.00 -4.63 37.79
C ALA A 152 -8.15 -4.80 39.04
N SER A 153 -8.76 -4.61 40.20
CA SER A 153 -8.13 -4.83 41.53
C SER A 153 -9.07 -5.61 42.43
N TRP A 154 -8.55 -6.66 43.00
CA TRP A 154 -9.31 -7.50 43.95
C TRP A 154 -8.40 -8.18 44.95
N ASN A 155 -8.71 -8.00 46.23
CA ASN A 155 -8.08 -8.71 47.34
C ASN A 155 -6.53 -8.70 47.29
N GLY A 156 -5.91 -7.55 46.94
CA GLY A 156 -4.46 -7.41 46.86
C GLY A 156 -3.84 -7.88 45.54
N ILE A 157 -4.67 -8.28 44.56
CA ILE A 157 -4.24 -8.63 43.22
C ILE A 157 -4.67 -7.50 42.26
N ASP A 158 -3.71 -6.96 41.53
CA ASP A 158 -3.95 -5.94 40.51
C ASP A 158 -3.65 -6.49 39.12
N PHE A 159 -4.54 -6.25 38.19
CA PHE A 159 -4.41 -6.63 36.78
C PHE A 159 -4.54 -5.39 35.90
N SER A 160 -3.69 -5.27 34.91
CA SER A 160 -3.82 -4.26 33.85
C SER A 160 -3.40 -4.82 32.52
N VAL A 161 -4.11 -4.40 31.46
CA VAL A 161 -3.78 -4.74 30.08
C VAL A 161 -4.04 -3.52 29.19
N PHE A 162 -3.18 -3.38 28.17
CA PHE A 162 -3.30 -2.32 27.18
C PHE A 162 -3.08 -2.90 25.79
N PHE A 163 -3.98 -2.57 24.86
CA PHE A 163 -3.87 -2.87 23.45
C PHE A 163 -3.90 -1.56 22.66
N GLN A 164 -3.04 -1.46 21.64
CA GLN A 164 -3.08 -0.36 20.68
C GLN A 164 -2.83 -0.86 19.28
N GLY A 165 -3.33 -0.14 18.31
CA GLY A 165 -3.11 -0.50 16.92
C GLY A 165 -3.53 0.59 15.94
N ILE A 166 -3.32 0.29 14.68
CA ILE A 166 -3.70 1.09 13.52
C ILE A 166 -4.63 0.23 12.68
N GLY A 167 -5.80 0.78 12.33
CA GLY A 167 -6.80 0.03 11.58
C GLY A 167 -6.46 -0.14 10.10
N ARG A 168 -5.72 0.82 9.51
CA ARG A 168 -5.31 0.77 8.10
C ARG A 168 -4.09 1.64 7.85
N GLN A 169 -3.09 1.06 7.16
CA GLN A 169 -1.94 1.78 6.61
C GLN A 169 -1.37 0.97 5.45
N HIS A 170 -1.32 1.53 4.26
CA HIS A 170 -0.80 0.81 3.12
C HIS A 170 0.68 1.06 2.92
N ILE A 171 1.42 0.01 2.63
CA ILE A 171 2.85 0.06 2.31
C ILE A 171 3.09 -0.77 1.07
N TYR A 172 3.74 -0.19 0.05
CA TYR A 172 4.28 -0.98 -1.04
C TYR A 172 5.70 -1.41 -0.67
N PRO A 173 6.02 -2.71 -0.70
CA PRO A 173 7.35 -3.18 -0.32
C PRO A 173 8.42 -2.56 -1.19
N HIS A 174 9.43 -1.95 -0.57
CA HIS A 174 10.53 -1.34 -1.30
C HIS A 174 11.27 -2.40 -2.13
N GLN A 175 11.75 -2.03 -3.33
CA GLN A 175 12.43 -2.94 -4.26
C GLN A 175 13.64 -3.68 -3.66
N ASN A 176 14.27 -3.12 -2.62
CA ASN A 176 15.38 -3.76 -1.90
C ASN A 176 14.92 -4.68 -0.75
N ASN A 177 13.62 -4.90 -0.60
CA ASN A 177 13.12 -5.88 0.37
C ASN A 177 13.25 -7.30 -0.21
N PHE A 178 14.45 -7.86 -0.10
CA PHE A 178 14.79 -9.17 -0.66
C PHE A 178 14.02 -10.33 -0.01
N ALA A 179 13.66 -10.18 1.26
CA ALA A 179 12.86 -11.17 1.97
C ALA A 179 11.44 -11.27 1.41
N PHE A 180 10.89 -10.15 0.92
CA PHE A 180 9.57 -10.12 0.29
C PHE A 180 9.64 -10.57 -1.18
N TRP A 181 10.54 -9.96 -1.97
CA TRP A 181 10.57 -10.13 -3.41
C TRP A 181 11.33 -11.38 -3.90
N GLY A 182 12.27 -11.88 -3.10
CA GLY A 182 13.09 -13.02 -3.49
C GLY A 182 13.82 -12.79 -4.84
N PRO A 183 13.67 -13.72 -5.80
CA PRO A 183 14.36 -13.66 -7.08
C PRO A 183 13.91 -12.50 -7.98
N PHE A 184 12.75 -11.88 -7.71
CA PHE A 184 12.33 -10.70 -8.46
C PHE A 184 13.16 -9.45 -8.14
N SER A 185 13.79 -9.38 -6.96
CA SER A 185 14.64 -8.26 -6.56
C SER A 185 16.09 -8.42 -7.03
N ARG A 186 16.67 -9.61 -6.89
CA ARG A 186 18.05 -9.90 -7.26
C ARG A 186 18.18 -11.33 -7.77
N VAL A 187 18.25 -11.47 -9.08
CA VAL A 187 18.31 -12.77 -9.76
C VAL A 187 19.51 -13.63 -9.33
N PHE A 188 20.65 -13.00 -8.97
CA PHE A 188 21.92 -13.70 -8.76
C PHE A 188 22.36 -13.83 -7.29
N SER A 189 21.69 -13.18 -6.36
CA SER A 189 22.17 -13.10 -4.96
C SER A 189 21.08 -13.06 -3.92
N SER A 190 19.84 -13.38 -4.28
CA SER A 190 18.73 -13.35 -3.33
C SER A 190 18.65 -14.62 -2.52
N PHE A 191 18.43 -14.49 -1.23
CA PHE A 191 17.88 -15.60 -0.44
C PHE A 191 16.49 -15.92 -1.00
N ILE A 192 16.26 -17.18 -1.30
CA ILE A 192 14.96 -17.67 -1.71
C ILE A 192 14.30 -18.22 -0.46
N PRO A 193 13.18 -17.61 0.02
CA PRO A 193 12.39 -18.18 1.10
C PRO A 193 11.96 -19.61 0.76
N SER A 194 12.01 -20.50 1.72
CA SER A 194 11.66 -21.92 1.50
C SER A 194 10.23 -22.13 1.02
N ASP A 195 9.33 -21.20 1.32
CA ASP A 195 7.93 -21.21 0.93
C ASP A 195 7.67 -20.50 -0.42
N LEU A 196 8.69 -19.91 -1.04
CA LEU A 196 8.53 -19.20 -2.31
C LEU A 196 7.96 -20.08 -3.43
N PRO A 197 8.39 -21.35 -3.63
CA PRO A 197 7.83 -22.20 -4.70
C PRO A 197 6.31 -22.34 -4.62
N SER A 198 5.73 -22.38 -3.42
CA SER A 198 4.28 -22.44 -3.23
C SER A 198 3.55 -21.13 -3.52
N LYS A 199 4.30 -20.01 -3.61
CA LYS A 199 3.78 -18.66 -3.90
C LYS A 199 3.96 -18.25 -5.36
N LEU A 200 4.71 -19.01 -6.15
CA LEU A 200 4.94 -18.75 -7.57
C LEU A 200 3.88 -19.41 -8.44
N TRP A 201 3.51 -18.72 -9.50
CA TRP A 201 2.61 -19.30 -10.50
C TRP A 201 3.26 -20.47 -11.23
N SER A 202 2.48 -21.53 -11.39
CA SER A 202 2.74 -22.67 -12.26
C SER A 202 1.40 -23.27 -12.71
N GLU A 203 1.41 -24.15 -13.68
CA GLU A 203 0.20 -24.84 -14.13
C GLU A 203 -0.51 -25.61 -12.98
N SER A 204 0.27 -26.11 -12.02
CA SER A 204 -0.27 -26.76 -10.81
C SER A 204 -0.64 -25.78 -9.68
N ASN A 205 -0.30 -24.50 -9.81
CA ASN A 205 -0.62 -23.42 -8.83
C ASN A 205 -1.12 -22.15 -9.55
N PRO A 206 -2.31 -22.22 -10.20
CA PRO A 206 -2.81 -21.13 -11.03
C PRO A 206 -3.21 -19.87 -10.24
N ASN A 207 -3.51 -20.00 -8.95
CA ASN A 207 -3.92 -18.90 -8.06
C ASN A 207 -2.77 -18.37 -7.19
N ALA A 208 -1.53 -18.53 -7.65
CA ALA A 208 -0.34 -18.12 -6.92
C ALA A 208 -0.33 -16.62 -6.59
N TYR A 209 0.38 -16.25 -5.53
CA TYR A 209 0.56 -14.85 -5.13
C TYR A 209 1.46 -14.06 -6.10
N PHE A 210 2.58 -14.66 -6.51
CA PHE A 210 3.50 -14.10 -7.47
C PHE A 210 3.31 -14.67 -8.87
N PRO A 211 3.63 -13.92 -9.93
CA PRO A 211 3.62 -14.43 -11.30
C PRO A 211 4.71 -15.47 -11.49
N ARG A 212 4.75 -16.08 -12.66
CA ARG A 212 5.84 -16.99 -13.02
C ARG A 212 7.20 -16.29 -12.94
N PRO A 213 8.23 -16.92 -12.40
CA PRO A 213 9.58 -16.38 -12.43
C PRO A 213 10.13 -16.46 -13.84
N VAL A 214 10.72 -15.37 -14.33
CA VAL A 214 11.37 -15.32 -15.64
C VAL A 214 12.72 -14.66 -15.48
N ALA A 215 13.77 -15.29 -16.00
CA ALA A 215 15.10 -14.71 -16.05
C ALA A 215 15.11 -13.48 -16.97
N GLY A 216 15.54 -12.34 -16.44
CA GLY A 216 15.73 -11.11 -17.21
C GLY A 216 15.09 -9.87 -16.59
N ILE A 217 15.85 -8.79 -16.62
CA ILE A 217 15.57 -7.49 -16.00
C ILE A 217 14.20 -6.88 -16.43
N ALA A 218 13.72 -7.17 -17.64
CA ALA A 218 12.49 -6.59 -18.16
C ALA A 218 11.21 -7.06 -17.44
N ARG A 219 11.24 -8.26 -16.81
CA ARG A 219 10.08 -8.83 -16.12
C ARG A 219 10.10 -8.62 -14.62
N ASP A 220 11.26 -8.42 -14.02
CA ASP A 220 11.36 -7.98 -12.61
C ASP A 220 10.70 -6.62 -12.42
N GLY A 221 10.71 -5.78 -13.46
CA GLY A 221 9.97 -4.51 -13.49
C GLY A 221 8.46 -4.63 -13.27
N MET A 222 7.87 -5.79 -13.62
CA MET A 222 6.43 -6.03 -13.49
C MET A 222 5.94 -5.99 -12.03
N VAL A 223 6.71 -6.56 -11.11
CA VAL A 223 6.37 -6.63 -9.69
C VAL A 223 7.03 -5.54 -8.86
N LEU A 224 8.27 -5.14 -9.19
CA LEU A 224 9.07 -4.22 -8.39
C LEU A 224 8.83 -2.76 -8.70
N THR A 225 8.81 -2.39 -9.98
CA THR A 225 8.81 -0.99 -10.44
C THR A 225 7.45 -0.48 -10.86
N LYS A 226 6.53 -1.37 -11.18
CA LYS A 226 5.14 -1.03 -11.50
C LYS A 226 4.28 -1.24 -10.27
N VAL A 227 4.27 -0.23 -9.41
CA VAL A 227 3.45 -0.22 -8.18
C VAL A 227 2.03 -0.63 -8.52
N ASN A 228 1.50 -1.60 -7.79
CA ASN A 228 0.18 -2.18 -8.07
C ASN A 228 -0.53 -2.62 -6.79
N ASP A 229 -1.83 -2.83 -6.86
CA ASP A 229 -2.67 -3.19 -5.72
C ASP A 229 -2.42 -4.62 -5.20
N ARG A 230 -1.94 -5.53 -6.05
CA ARG A 230 -1.71 -6.93 -5.68
C ARG A 230 -0.66 -7.11 -4.59
N TYR A 231 0.38 -6.28 -4.60
CA TYR A 231 1.49 -6.36 -3.64
C TYR A 231 1.45 -5.25 -2.59
N LEU A 232 0.40 -4.44 -2.60
CA LEU A 232 0.17 -3.45 -1.56
C LEU A 232 -0.13 -4.17 -0.25
N GLN A 233 0.64 -3.88 0.80
CA GLN A 233 0.46 -4.44 2.14
C GLN A 233 -0.39 -3.49 2.99
N ASN A 234 -1.15 -4.06 3.94
CA ASN A 234 -1.95 -3.32 4.93
C ASN A 234 -1.56 -3.74 6.33
#